data_ece5451bc2a8db1613fa8a31d502991d
#
_entry.id   ece5451bc2a8db1613fa8a31d502991d
#
_cell.length_a   1.000
_cell.length_b   1.000
_cell.length_c   1.000
_cell.angle_alpha   90.00
_cell.angle_beta   90.00
_cell.angle_gamma   90.00
#
_symmetry.space_group_name_H-M   'P 1'
#
loop_
_entity.id
_entity.type
_entity.pdbx_description
1 polymer ?
#
loop_
_entity_poly.entity_id
_entity_poly.type
_entity_poly.pdbx_seq_one_letter_code
_entity_poly.pdbx_strand_id
1 'polypeptide(L)'
;RTSVKARESGQFKIRTAPGADSPARALRVRSTLKVKGVNRFVKVGQQLRIRGVVKPAGKRRIKIVINGAGRTIRTQTRPNGGFSAKWRPGSPGNYRVRVFSAGNEVAIGDSSRRFRVSGLRTAHASYYGPGLYGNGVACGGTLSPSTMGVAHKTLPCGTKVTIRYHGRTVKVPVIDRGPYIAGRDYDLTEAVRNRLDFGGVGTVWVDH
;
A
#
# COMPACT_ATOMS: atom_id res chain seq x y z
N ARG A 1 -43.42 -3.05 11.36
CA ARG A 1 -42.22 -2.19 11.49
C ARG A 1 -41.91 -1.57 10.13
N THR A 2 -42.00 -0.25 10.03
CA THR A 2 -41.66 0.47 8.82
C THR A 2 -40.21 0.98 8.94
N SER A 3 -39.37 0.66 7.99
CA SER A 3 -37.98 1.15 7.93
C SER A 3 -37.82 2.17 6.78
N VAL A 4 -37.22 3.30 7.07
CA VAL A 4 -36.94 4.35 6.09
C VAL A 4 -35.41 4.44 5.90
N LYS A 5 -34.96 4.39 4.65
CA LYS A 5 -33.53 4.51 4.30
C LYS A 5 -33.20 5.98 4.05
N ALA A 6 -32.50 6.61 4.98
CA ALA A 6 -32.07 7.99 4.81
C ALA A 6 -30.92 8.09 3.78
N ARG A 7 -31.00 9.09 2.89
CA ARG A 7 -29.97 9.39 1.87
C ARG A 7 -29.12 10.61 2.24
N GLU A 8 -29.57 11.42 3.18
CA GLU A 8 -28.93 12.64 3.66
C GLU A 8 -29.13 12.82 5.17
N SER A 9 -28.29 13.63 5.80
CA SER A 9 -28.44 14.00 7.20
C SER A 9 -29.52 15.09 7.34
N GLY A 10 -30.28 15.04 8.42
CA GLY A 10 -31.34 16.03 8.66
C GLY A 10 -32.06 15.77 9.96
N GLN A 11 -33.05 16.60 10.23
CA GLN A 11 -34.02 16.36 11.33
C GLN A 11 -35.26 15.65 10.76
N PHE A 12 -35.69 14.63 11.45
CA PHE A 12 -36.85 13.82 11.05
C PHE A 12 -37.86 13.77 12.18
N LYS A 13 -39.13 13.90 11.82
CA LYS A 13 -40.28 13.69 12.71
C LYS A 13 -41.12 12.54 12.15
N ILE A 14 -41.72 11.78 13.01
CA ILE A 14 -42.73 10.79 12.63
C ILE A 14 -44.10 11.43 12.91
N ARG A 15 -44.92 11.52 11.88
CA ARG A 15 -46.32 11.95 11.98
C ARG A 15 -47.17 10.70 11.95
N THR A 16 -47.92 10.45 13.02
CA THR A 16 -48.71 9.22 13.17
C THR A 16 -50.21 9.45 12.98
N ALA A 17 -50.72 10.65 13.30
CA ALA A 17 -52.12 11.04 13.14
C ALA A 17 -52.23 12.57 13.19
N PRO A 18 -53.35 13.20 12.80
CA PRO A 18 -53.54 14.62 12.96
C PRO A 18 -53.28 15.06 14.40
N GLY A 19 -52.26 15.91 14.60
CA GLY A 19 -51.93 16.49 15.92
C GLY A 19 -50.86 15.71 16.73
N ALA A 20 -50.42 14.53 16.32
CA ALA A 20 -49.40 13.75 17.06
C ALA A 20 -48.05 13.66 16.33
N ASP A 21 -47.28 14.71 16.44
CA ASP A 21 -45.88 14.72 15.92
C ASP A 21 -44.92 14.20 17.00
N SER A 22 -44.01 13.29 16.62
CA SER A 22 -42.91 12.91 17.48
C SER A 22 -41.90 14.05 17.65
N PRO A 23 -41.10 14.07 18.74
CA PRO A 23 -39.95 14.99 18.84
C PRO A 23 -39.03 14.84 17.66
N ALA A 24 -38.52 15.97 17.15
CA ALA A 24 -37.53 15.96 16.06
C ALA A 24 -36.23 15.24 16.50
N ARG A 25 -35.78 14.30 15.73
CA ARG A 25 -34.51 13.59 15.97
C ARG A 25 -33.53 13.87 14.84
N ALA A 26 -32.28 14.18 15.20
CA ALA A 26 -31.22 14.36 14.24
C ALA A 26 -30.74 12.99 13.71
N LEU A 27 -30.84 12.80 12.42
CA LEU A 27 -30.25 11.64 11.72
C LEU A 27 -28.96 12.07 11.02
N ARG A 28 -27.87 11.36 11.28
CA ARG A 28 -26.58 11.61 10.62
C ARG A 28 -26.25 10.44 9.70
N VAL A 29 -26.25 10.68 8.40
CA VAL A 29 -25.81 9.72 7.39
C VAL A 29 -24.28 9.67 7.36
N ARG A 30 -23.69 8.48 7.37
CA ARG A 30 -22.25 8.29 7.17
C ARG A 30 -21.92 8.23 5.69
N SER A 31 -20.88 8.94 5.28
CA SER A 31 -20.34 8.74 3.93
C SER A 31 -19.62 7.40 3.80
N THR A 32 -19.56 6.88 2.59
CA THR A 32 -18.75 5.71 2.25
C THR A 32 -17.63 6.14 1.33
N LEU A 33 -16.38 5.96 1.75
CA LEU A 33 -15.20 6.26 0.96
C LEU A 33 -14.59 4.94 0.41
N LYS A 34 -14.58 4.80 -0.91
CA LYS A 34 -13.93 3.67 -1.60
C LYS A 34 -12.74 4.17 -2.39
N VAL A 35 -11.54 3.68 -2.07
CA VAL A 35 -10.33 3.86 -2.89
C VAL A 35 -10.35 2.80 -3.98
N LYS A 36 -10.22 3.23 -5.24
CA LYS A 36 -10.15 2.33 -6.40
C LYS A 36 -8.75 1.71 -6.51
N GLY A 37 -8.62 0.62 -7.27
CA GLY A 37 -7.37 -0.12 -7.41
C GLY A 37 -6.14 0.80 -7.56
N VAL A 38 -5.23 0.68 -6.62
CA VAL A 38 -3.97 1.44 -6.59
C VAL A 38 -2.84 0.47 -6.93
N ASN A 39 -1.98 0.84 -7.86
CA ASN A 39 -0.75 0.10 -8.07
C ASN A 39 0.07 0.15 -6.77
N ARG A 40 0.34 -1.00 -6.20
CA ARG A 40 1.06 -1.11 -4.91
C ARG A 40 2.56 -1.07 -5.07
N PHE A 41 3.06 -1.14 -6.28
CA PHE A 41 4.48 -1.09 -6.62
C PHE A 41 4.70 0.02 -7.62
N VAL A 42 5.52 1.00 -7.28
CA VAL A 42 5.82 2.15 -8.12
C VAL A 42 7.32 2.44 -8.09
N LYS A 43 7.89 2.72 -9.23
CA LYS A 43 9.30 3.13 -9.30
C LYS A 43 9.48 4.48 -8.62
N VAL A 44 10.60 4.66 -7.91
CA VAL A 44 11.00 5.97 -7.38
C VAL A 44 11.00 6.99 -8.51
N GLY A 45 10.45 8.17 -8.26
CA GLY A 45 10.28 9.23 -9.26
C GLY A 45 9.09 9.06 -10.21
N GLN A 46 8.50 7.86 -10.35
CA GLN A 46 7.31 7.65 -11.17
C GLN A 46 6.03 8.09 -10.46
N GLN A 47 5.08 8.58 -11.25
CA GLN A 47 3.80 9.08 -10.74
C GLN A 47 2.82 7.95 -10.43
N LEU A 48 2.46 7.82 -9.16
CA LEU A 48 1.31 7.04 -8.70
C LEU A 48 0.06 7.92 -8.71
N ARG A 49 -1.06 7.37 -9.18
CA ARG A 49 -2.36 8.03 -9.10
C ARG A 49 -3.26 7.30 -8.11
N ILE A 50 -3.70 8.01 -7.07
CA ILE A 50 -4.65 7.54 -6.05
C ILE A 50 -6.02 8.07 -6.42
N ARG A 51 -6.98 7.18 -6.68
CA ARG A 51 -8.35 7.52 -7.09
C ARG A 51 -9.35 6.89 -6.14
N GLY A 52 -10.52 7.50 -6.04
CA GLY A 52 -11.61 6.96 -5.26
C GLY A 52 -12.91 7.68 -5.49
N VAL A 53 -13.92 7.27 -4.74
CA VAL A 53 -15.26 7.86 -4.75
C VAL A 53 -15.79 7.94 -3.33
N VAL A 54 -16.51 9.00 -3.04
CA VAL A 54 -17.25 9.20 -1.78
C VAL A 54 -18.74 9.24 -2.11
N LYS A 55 -19.54 8.53 -1.34
CA LYS A 55 -21.00 8.56 -1.42
C LYS A 55 -21.58 8.97 -0.05
N PRO A 56 -22.69 9.72 0.00
CA PRO A 56 -23.37 10.37 -1.13
C PRO A 56 -22.42 11.29 -1.91
N ALA A 57 -22.71 11.49 -3.21
CA ALA A 57 -21.95 12.38 -4.08
C ALA A 57 -21.98 13.83 -3.56
N GLY A 58 -21.12 14.69 -4.12
CA GLY A 58 -21.00 16.09 -3.74
C GLY A 58 -19.55 16.52 -3.48
N LYS A 59 -19.34 17.82 -3.40
CA LYS A 59 -18.01 18.39 -3.13
C LYS A 59 -17.62 18.15 -1.67
N ARG A 60 -16.41 17.59 -1.45
CA ARG A 60 -15.83 17.35 -0.12
C ARG A 60 -14.32 17.50 -0.17
N ARG A 61 -13.73 17.93 0.92
CA ARG A 61 -12.26 17.95 1.08
C ARG A 61 -11.77 16.52 1.32
N ILE A 62 -10.72 16.15 0.59
CA ILE A 62 -10.02 14.87 0.71
C ILE A 62 -8.60 15.12 1.23
N LYS A 63 -8.22 14.38 2.26
CA LYS A 63 -6.87 14.37 2.83
C LYS A 63 -6.28 12.97 2.64
N ILE A 64 -5.10 12.89 2.01
CA ILE A 64 -4.36 11.64 1.81
C ILE A 64 -3.07 11.74 2.62
N VAL A 65 -2.94 10.88 3.61
CA VAL A 65 -1.75 10.82 4.48
C VAL A 65 -0.89 9.66 4.02
N ILE A 66 0.39 9.94 3.77
CA ILE A 66 1.40 8.98 3.32
C ILE A 66 2.50 8.93 4.38
N ASN A 67 2.36 7.98 5.31
CA ASN A 67 3.35 7.74 6.34
C ASN A 67 4.58 7.03 5.73
N GLY A 68 5.77 7.36 6.21
CA GLY A 68 7.05 6.96 5.63
C GLY A 68 7.61 8.01 4.66
N ALA A 69 6.74 8.84 4.05
CA ALA A 69 7.18 10.00 3.26
C ALA A 69 6.94 11.35 3.97
N GLY A 70 6.35 11.35 5.17
CA GLY A 70 5.95 12.59 5.85
C GLY A 70 4.97 13.47 5.05
N ARG A 71 4.27 12.89 4.07
CA ARG A 71 3.51 13.65 3.06
C ARG A 71 2.02 13.64 3.32
N THR A 72 1.40 14.80 3.24
CA THR A 72 -0.07 14.94 3.19
C THR A 72 -0.46 15.63 1.89
N ILE A 73 -1.37 15.02 1.14
CA ILE A 73 -1.94 15.60 -0.08
C ILE A 73 -3.39 15.98 0.22
N ARG A 74 -3.77 17.20 -0.20
CA ARG A 74 -5.13 17.71 -0.10
C ARG A 74 -5.71 17.88 -1.50
N THR A 75 -6.94 17.43 -1.69
CA THR A 75 -7.70 17.60 -2.94
C THR A 75 -9.19 17.65 -2.60
N GLN A 76 -10.04 17.72 -3.61
CA GLN A 76 -11.49 17.73 -3.44
C GLN A 76 -12.14 16.69 -4.33
N THR A 77 -13.33 16.24 -3.96
CA THR A 77 -14.18 15.46 -4.84
C THR A 77 -14.79 16.35 -5.91
N ARG A 78 -15.04 15.75 -7.07
CA ARG A 78 -15.92 16.30 -8.10
C ARG A 78 -17.40 16.20 -7.67
N PRO A 79 -18.35 16.85 -8.36
CA PRO A 79 -19.78 16.74 -8.04
C PRO A 79 -20.28 15.30 -7.97
N ASN A 80 -19.77 14.39 -8.80
CA ASN A 80 -20.09 12.95 -8.78
C ASN A 80 -19.45 12.16 -7.63
N GLY A 81 -18.79 12.83 -6.69
CA GLY A 81 -18.09 12.22 -5.56
C GLY A 81 -16.72 11.63 -5.88
N GLY A 82 -16.29 11.64 -7.13
CA GLY A 82 -14.98 11.11 -7.53
C GLY A 82 -13.81 12.04 -7.16
N PHE A 83 -12.67 11.48 -6.77
CA PHE A 83 -11.44 12.22 -6.54
C PHE A 83 -10.23 11.56 -7.19
N SER A 84 -9.18 12.34 -7.41
CA SER A 84 -7.90 11.86 -7.92
C SER A 84 -6.79 12.72 -7.34
N ALA A 85 -5.71 12.07 -6.89
CA ALA A 85 -4.49 12.73 -6.46
C ALA A 85 -3.28 12.02 -7.08
N LYS A 86 -2.21 12.78 -7.25
CA LYS A 86 -0.94 12.30 -7.81
C LYS A 86 0.13 12.36 -6.72
N TRP A 87 0.97 11.34 -6.67
CA TRP A 87 2.12 11.28 -5.78
C TRP A 87 3.29 10.59 -6.47
N ARG A 88 4.52 10.96 -6.09
CA ARG A 88 5.76 10.32 -6.55
C ARG A 88 6.58 9.99 -5.31
N PRO A 89 6.95 8.70 -5.07
CA PRO A 89 7.91 8.38 -4.02
C PRO A 89 9.27 9.00 -4.38
N GLY A 90 9.88 9.70 -3.44
CA GLY A 90 11.20 10.30 -3.59
C GLY A 90 12.34 9.33 -3.27
N SER A 91 12.05 8.25 -2.55
CA SER A 91 13.01 7.22 -2.14
C SER A 91 12.40 5.83 -2.21
N PRO A 92 13.22 4.77 -2.28
CA PRO A 92 12.72 3.42 -2.08
C PRO A 92 12.18 3.26 -0.66
N GLY A 93 11.27 2.31 -0.47
CA GLY A 93 10.68 2.05 0.84
C GLY A 93 9.21 1.67 0.81
N ASN A 94 8.68 1.34 2.00
CA ASN A 94 7.30 0.94 2.19
C ASN A 94 6.49 2.08 2.82
N TYR A 95 5.51 2.58 2.11
CA TYR A 95 4.65 3.67 2.51
C TYR A 95 3.27 3.17 2.93
N ARG A 96 2.77 3.67 4.06
CA ARG A 96 1.40 3.41 4.52
C ARG A 96 0.51 4.59 4.13
N VAL A 97 -0.50 4.33 3.32
CA VAL A 97 -1.41 5.34 2.80
C VAL A 97 -2.78 5.19 3.45
N ARG A 98 -3.37 6.32 3.84
CA ARG A 98 -4.76 6.41 4.30
C ARG A 98 -5.42 7.64 3.71
N VAL A 99 -6.66 7.48 3.26
CA VAL A 99 -7.47 8.54 2.67
C VAL A 99 -8.59 8.90 3.63
N PHE A 100 -8.86 10.19 3.79
CA PHE A 100 -9.93 10.72 4.61
C PHE A 100 -10.80 11.64 3.75
N SER A 101 -12.10 11.53 3.88
CA SER A 101 -13.05 12.50 3.38
C SER A 101 -13.60 13.34 4.53
N ALA A 102 -13.65 14.64 4.39
CA ALA A 102 -14.38 15.50 5.31
C ALA A 102 -15.89 15.25 5.19
N GLY A 103 -16.63 15.54 6.25
CA GLY A 103 -18.07 15.67 6.17
C GLY A 103 -18.49 16.91 5.37
N ASN A 104 -19.78 17.01 5.07
CA ASN A 104 -20.49 18.17 4.56
C ASN A 104 -21.92 18.17 5.16
N GLU A 105 -22.78 19.04 4.67
CA GLU A 105 -24.18 19.17 5.15
C GLU A 105 -24.98 17.87 5.02
N VAL A 106 -24.67 17.07 3.98
CA VAL A 106 -25.41 15.84 3.65
C VAL A 106 -24.96 14.63 4.46
N ALA A 107 -23.66 14.53 4.80
CA ALA A 107 -23.14 13.36 5.50
C ALA A 107 -21.83 13.64 6.26
N ILE A 108 -21.64 12.91 7.36
CA ILE A 108 -20.36 12.94 8.10
C ILE A 108 -19.24 12.28 7.30
N GLY A 109 -17.99 12.66 7.61
CA GLY A 109 -16.80 12.15 6.92
C GLY A 109 -16.54 10.66 7.12
N ASP A 110 -15.61 10.14 6.33
CA ASP A 110 -15.18 8.74 6.37
C ASP A 110 -13.69 8.61 6.09
N SER A 111 -13.12 7.45 6.36
CA SER A 111 -11.73 7.14 6.04
C SER A 111 -11.55 5.74 5.47
N SER A 112 -10.62 5.61 4.51
CA SER A 112 -10.27 4.31 3.95
C SER A 112 -9.58 3.40 4.97
N ARG A 113 -9.60 2.09 4.72
CA ARG A 113 -8.60 1.18 5.31
C ARG A 113 -7.20 1.64 4.90
N ARG A 114 -6.21 1.37 5.75
CA ARG A 114 -4.80 1.61 5.40
C ARG A 114 -4.37 0.63 4.31
N PHE A 115 -3.61 1.10 3.35
CA PHE A 115 -2.98 0.24 2.34
C PHE A 115 -1.50 0.60 2.20
N ARG A 116 -0.72 -0.33 1.66
CA ARG A 116 0.72 -0.14 1.45
C ARG A 116 1.00 0.14 -0.01
N VAL A 117 2.01 0.97 -0.24
CA VAL A 117 2.63 1.22 -1.53
C VAL A 117 4.13 1.07 -1.34
N SER A 118 4.79 0.25 -2.16
CA SER A 118 6.24 0.11 -2.18
C SER A 118 6.82 0.98 -3.27
N GLY A 119 7.67 1.93 -2.89
CA GLY A 119 8.56 2.65 -3.79
C GLY A 119 9.76 1.76 -4.09
N LEU A 120 10.01 1.48 -5.35
CA LEU A 120 11.06 0.56 -5.78
C LEU A 120 12.16 1.29 -6.55
N ARG A 121 13.43 0.92 -6.31
CA ARG A 121 14.56 1.25 -7.17
C ARG A 121 15.04 0.03 -7.96
N THR A 122 15.82 0.23 -8.99
CA THR A 122 16.58 -0.85 -9.63
C THR A 122 17.73 -1.29 -8.73
N ALA A 123 18.03 -2.58 -8.78
CA ALA A 123 19.21 -3.17 -8.18
C ALA A 123 19.71 -4.28 -9.09
N HIS A 124 21.01 -4.51 -9.13
CA HIS A 124 21.62 -5.61 -9.87
C HIS A 124 21.73 -6.82 -8.96
N ALA A 125 21.23 -7.96 -9.39
CA ALA A 125 21.18 -9.18 -8.60
C ALA A 125 21.81 -10.36 -9.31
N SER A 126 22.34 -11.30 -8.54
CA SER A 126 22.68 -12.66 -8.93
C SER A 126 22.00 -13.66 -7.98
N TYR A 127 22.36 -14.93 -8.06
CA TYR A 127 21.85 -15.93 -7.12
C TYR A 127 22.97 -16.88 -6.70
N TYR A 128 22.77 -17.56 -5.58
CA TYR A 128 23.65 -18.58 -5.01
C TYR A 128 22.82 -19.73 -4.44
N GLY A 129 23.47 -20.88 -4.25
CA GLY A 129 22.82 -22.05 -3.68
C GLY A 129 23.50 -23.35 -4.09
N PRO A 130 23.45 -23.75 -5.38
CA PRO A 130 24.10 -24.98 -5.82
C PRO A 130 25.58 -25.03 -5.42
N GLY A 131 26.00 -26.15 -4.81
CA GLY A 131 27.36 -26.32 -4.29
C GLY A 131 27.64 -25.69 -2.92
N LEU A 132 26.69 -24.94 -2.34
CA LEU A 132 26.84 -24.27 -1.03
C LEU A 132 25.85 -24.80 0.03
N TYR A 133 24.99 -25.74 -0.33
CA TYR A 133 24.02 -26.31 0.62
C TYR A 133 24.72 -27.04 1.76
N GLY A 134 24.17 -26.92 2.96
CA GLY A 134 24.78 -27.43 4.18
C GLY A 134 25.70 -26.44 4.88
N ASN A 135 26.16 -25.36 4.20
CA ASN A 135 27.01 -24.34 4.80
C ASN A 135 26.19 -23.37 5.64
N GLY A 136 26.83 -22.79 6.67
CA GLY A 136 26.28 -21.69 7.45
C GLY A 136 26.15 -20.41 6.63
N VAL A 137 25.11 -19.59 6.92
CA VAL A 137 24.99 -18.24 6.38
C VAL A 137 25.33 -17.18 7.43
N ALA A 138 25.82 -16.04 7.02
CA ALA A 138 26.38 -15.02 7.91
C ALA A 138 25.41 -14.50 8.98
N CYS A 139 24.12 -14.59 8.78
CA CYS A 139 23.09 -14.19 9.75
C CYS A 139 22.60 -15.34 10.65
N GLY A 140 23.26 -16.50 10.61
CA GLY A 140 22.91 -17.69 11.35
C GLY A 140 21.98 -18.64 10.60
N GLY A 141 22.09 -19.92 10.89
CA GLY A 141 21.39 -20.99 10.22
C GLY A 141 22.17 -21.59 9.05
N THR A 142 21.55 -22.53 8.34
CA THR A 142 22.17 -23.33 7.29
C THR A 142 21.44 -23.13 5.96
N LEU A 143 22.18 -22.98 4.89
CA LEU A 143 21.63 -22.86 3.54
C LEU A 143 21.09 -24.22 3.05
N SER A 144 19.87 -24.21 2.54
CA SER A 144 19.23 -25.37 1.91
C SER A 144 18.58 -24.96 0.57
N PRO A 145 18.19 -25.93 -0.27
CA PRO A 145 17.46 -25.64 -1.52
C PRO A 145 16.15 -24.87 -1.31
N SER A 146 15.52 -24.99 -0.14
CA SER A 146 14.27 -24.30 0.21
C SER A 146 14.46 -22.98 0.95
N THR A 147 15.69 -22.59 1.28
CA THR A 147 15.98 -21.37 2.05
C THR A 147 15.55 -20.13 1.29
N MET A 148 14.60 -19.36 1.86
CA MET A 148 14.09 -18.12 1.29
C MET A 148 14.78 -16.91 1.90
N GLY A 149 15.75 -16.33 1.21
CA GLY A 149 16.51 -15.18 1.69
C GLY A 149 17.34 -14.51 0.61
N VAL A 150 18.06 -13.48 1.01
CA VAL A 150 19.05 -12.78 0.17
C VAL A 150 20.31 -12.48 0.95
N ALA A 151 21.44 -12.41 0.25
CA ALA A 151 22.65 -11.79 0.75
C ALA A 151 22.66 -10.30 0.39
N HIS A 152 23.15 -9.47 1.31
CA HIS A 152 23.38 -8.05 1.10
C HIS A 152 24.57 -7.58 1.94
N LYS A 153 25.38 -6.65 1.39
CA LYS A 153 26.64 -6.21 1.99
C LYS A 153 26.45 -5.59 3.37
N THR A 154 25.48 -4.68 3.53
CA THR A 154 25.37 -3.79 4.71
C THR A 154 24.01 -3.78 5.39
N LEU A 155 22.92 -4.19 4.72
CA LEU A 155 21.61 -4.24 5.37
C LEU A 155 21.65 -5.18 6.59
N PRO A 156 21.06 -4.78 7.74
CA PRO A 156 21.02 -5.64 8.93
C PRO A 156 20.39 -7.00 8.63
N CYS A 157 20.89 -8.04 9.30
CA CYS A 157 20.31 -9.38 9.24
C CYS A 157 18.83 -9.35 9.63
N GLY A 158 18.01 -10.13 8.95
CA GLY A 158 16.56 -10.16 9.14
C GLY A 158 15.79 -9.02 8.47
N THR A 159 16.46 -7.98 7.91
CA THR A 159 15.80 -6.92 7.15
C THR A 159 14.94 -7.53 6.04
N LYS A 160 13.65 -7.20 6.02
CA LYS A 160 12.72 -7.74 5.02
C LYS A 160 12.77 -6.91 3.74
N VAL A 161 13.35 -7.46 2.70
CA VAL A 161 13.45 -6.85 1.36
C VAL A 161 12.33 -7.35 0.47
N THR A 162 11.62 -6.43 -0.19
CA THR A 162 10.67 -6.75 -1.25
C THR A 162 11.40 -6.71 -2.58
N ILE A 163 11.38 -7.82 -3.32
CA ILE A 163 12.04 -7.96 -4.62
C ILE A 163 10.97 -8.24 -5.65
N ARG A 164 11.03 -7.52 -6.76
CA ARG A 164 10.11 -7.68 -7.89
C ARG A 164 10.88 -7.87 -9.19
N TYR A 165 10.48 -8.89 -9.94
CA TYR A 165 11.01 -9.22 -11.25
C TYR A 165 9.88 -9.69 -12.17
N HIS A 166 9.76 -9.14 -13.37
CA HIS A 166 8.75 -9.50 -14.40
C HIS A 166 7.33 -9.74 -13.86
N GLY A 167 6.86 -8.87 -12.95
CA GLY A 167 5.51 -8.97 -12.37
C GLY A 167 5.43 -9.85 -11.11
N ARG A 168 6.34 -10.79 -10.90
CA ARG A 168 6.43 -11.62 -9.69
C ARG A 168 7.05 -10.82 -8.54
N THR A 169 6.68 -11.15 -7.33
CA THR A 169 7.14 -10.42 -6.14
C THR A 169 7.35 -11.40 -4.98
N VAL A 170 8.45 -11.24 -4.28
CA VAL A 170 8.75 -11.92 -3.02
C VAL A 170 9.10 -10.90 -1.95
N LYS A 171 8.91 -11.27 -0.69
CA LYS A 171 9.40 -10.51 0.46
C LYS A 171 10.16 -11.46 1.37
N VAL A 172 11.47 -11.27 1.46
CA VAL A 172 12.40 -12.20 2.11
C VAL A 172 13.37 -11.47 3.04
N PRO A 173 13.93 -12.16 4.05
CA PRO A 173 14.94 -11.57 4.92
C PRO A 173 16.31 -11.49 4.26
N VAL A 174 17.14 -10.56 4.70
CA VAL A 174 18.59 -10.64 4.57
C VAL A 174 19.07 -11.72 5.52
N ILE A 175 19.70 -12.75 4.99
CA ILE A 175 20.20 -13.90 5.74
C ILE A 175 21.71 -14.08 5.63
N ASP A 176 22.35 -13.37 4.70
CA ASP A 176 23.77 -13.57 4.41
C ASP A 176 24.47 -12.27 4.04
N ARG A 177 25.81 -12.33 3.92
CA ARG A 177 26.67 -11.23 3.50
C ARG A 177 27.17 -11.47 2.06
N GLY A 178 27.29 -10.39 1.32
CA GLY A 178 27.61 -10.35 -0.13
C GLY A 178 26.54 -9.58 -0.89
N PRO A 179 26.56 -9.60 -2.23
CA PRO A 179 27.61 -10.17 -3.10
C PRO A 179 28.94 -9.40 -2.99
N TYR A 180 30.04 -10.11 -3.12
CA TYR A 180 31.38 -9.50 -3.12
C TYR A 180 31.87 -9.12 -4.53
N ILE A 181 31.06 -9.42 -5.55
CA ILE A 181 31.34 -9.02 -6.93
C ILE A 181 30.93 -7.55 -7.14
N ALA A 182 31.81 -6.76 -7.73
CA ALA A 182 31.54 -5.36 -8.02
C ALA A 182 30.30 -5.19 -8.93
N GLY A 183 29.52 -4.13 -8.67
CA GLY A 183 28.30 -3.82 -9.43
C GLY A 183 27.07 -4.65 -9.05
N ARG A 184 27.18 -5.66 -8.17
CA ARG A 184 26.02 -6.41 -7.65
C ARG A 184 25.57 -5.87 -6.30
N ASP A 185 24.23 -5.74 -6.12
CA ASP A 185 23.61 -5.26 -4.90
C ASP A 185 23.09 -6.43 -4.02
N TYR A 186 22.54 -7.47 -4.65
CA TYR A 186 21.92 -8.60 -3.97
C TYR A 186 22.34 -9.94 -4.58
N ASP A 187 22.52 -10.96 -3.73
CA ASP A 187 22.51 -12.35 -4.15
C ASP A 187 21.25 -13.04 -3.62
N LEU A 188 20.46 -13.57 -4.53
CA LEU A 188 19.24 -14.28 -4.21
C LEU A 188 19.58 -15.73 -3.84
N THR A 189 18.92 -16.32 -2.84
CA THR A 189 18.97 -17.79 -2.72
C THR A 189 18.32 -18.43 -3.93
N GLU A 190 18.65 -19.67 -4.25
CA GLU A 190 18.04 -20.39 -5.36
C GLU A 190 16.52 -20.48 -5.24
N ALA A 191 15.98 -20.70 -4.03
CA ALA A 191 14.53 -20.71 -3.79
C ALA A 191 13.88 -19.35 -4.17
N VAL A 192 14.52 -18.21 -3.90
CA VAL A 192 14.05 -16.89 -4.30
C VAL A 192 14.16 -16.71 -5.81
N ARG A 193 15.28 -17.10 -6.41
CA ARG A 193 15.49 -17.11 -7.86
C ARG A 193 14.36 -17.86 -8.56
N ASN A 194 14.07 -19.09 -8.11
CA ASN A 194 13.03 -19.94 -8.70
C ASN A 194 11.63 -19.33 -8.50
N ARG A 195 11.33 -18.74 -7.33
CA ARG A 195 10.03 -18.11 -7.06
C ARG A 195 9.79 -16.88 -7.94
N LEU A 196 10.84 -16.16 -8.29
CA LEU A 196 10.79 -14.99 -9.18
C LEU A 196 10.87 -15.37 -10.66
N ASP A 197 11.28 -16.59 -10.99
CA ASP A 197 11.66 -17.01 -12.34
C ASP A 197 12.78 -16.11 -12.89
N PHE A 198 13.79 -15.91 -12.05
CA PHE A 198 14.90 -15.02 -12.36
C PHE A 198 16.01 -15.78 -13.10
N GLY A 199 16.46 -15.23 -14.22
CA GLY A 199 17.35 -15.92 -15.15
C GLY A 199 18.80 -16.14 -14.67
N GLY A 200 19.17 -15.61 -13.49
CA GLY A 200 20.47 -15.84 -12.86
C GLY A 200 21.25 -14.59 -12.52
N VAL A 201 21.44 -13.67 -13.46
CA VAL A 201 22.07 -12.35 -13.25
C VAL A 201 21.25 -11.30 -14.00
N GLY A 202 21.00 -10.16 -13.37
CA GLY A 202 20.26 -9.06 -14.01
C GLY A 202 19.67 -8.05 -13.05
N THR A 203 18.80 -7.20 -13.59
CA THR A 203 18.16 -6.10 -12.86
C THR A 203 16.84 -6.56 -12.23
N VAL A 204 16.70 -6.33 -10.93
CA VAL A 204 15.49 -6.50 -10.16
C VAL A 204 15.00 -5.15 -9.61
N TRP A 205 13.81 -5.12 -9.05
CA TRP A 205 13.25 -3.94 -8.38
C TRP A 205 13.14 -4.22 -6.89
N VAL A 206 13.66 -3.32 -6.03
CA VAL A 206 13.74 -3.50 -4.58
C VAL A 206 13.26 -2.28 -3.82
N ASP A 207 12.78 -2.48 -2.58
CA ASP A 207 12.26 -1.43 -1.70
C ASP A 207 13.29 -0.91 -0.67
N HIS A 208 14.58 -1.16 -0.91
CA HIS A 208 15.72 -0.72 -0.06
C HIS A 208 16.82 -0.08 -0.89
#